data_d5d4aaf7f06b870d2915aa42992c9dd6
#
_entry.id   d5d4aaf7f06b870d2915aa42992c9dd6
#
_cell.length_a   1.000
_cell.length_b   1.000
_cell.length_c   1.000
_cell.angle_alpha   90.00
_cell.angle_beta   90.00
_cell.angle_gamma   90.00
#
_symmetry.space_group_name_H-M   'P 1'
#
loop_
_entity.id
_entity.type
_entity.pdbx_description
1 polymer ?
#
loop_
_entity_poly.entity_id
_entity_poly.type
_entity_poly.pdbx_seq_one_letter_code
_entity_poly.pdbx_strand_id
1 'polypeptide(L)' 'MNDKIVEKIEIFCKYQKDFFPKEATGKKTTEYIAGYITAIKDILNLIEYEKKCY' A
#
# COMPACT_ATOMS: atom_id res chain seq x y z
N MET A 1 8.01 11.15 -13.34
CA MET A 1 7.97 11.17 -11.87
C MET A 1 9.35 10.78 -11.34
N ASN A 2 9.76 11.37 -10.22
CA ASN A 2 11.07 11.07 -9.63
C ASN A 2 11.09 9.65 -9.06
N ASP A 3 12.04 8.83 -9.51
CA ASP A 3 12.12 7.43 -9.11
C ASP A 3 12.28 7.26 -7.60
N LYS A 4 13.00 8.19 -6.95
CA LYS A 4 13.18 8.14 -5.49
C LYS A 4 11.87 8.34 -4.75
N ILE A 5 11.01 9.21 -5.26
CA ILE A 5 9.69 9.44 -4.67
C ILE A 5 8.85 8.18 -4.83
N VAL A 6 8.86 7.57 -6.01
CA VAL A 6 8.11 6.34 -6.28
C VAL A 6 8.60 5.21 -5.37
N GLU A 7 9.91 5.09 -5.19
CA GLU A 7 10.48 4.08 -4.29
C GLU A 7 10.02 4.27 -2.86
N LYS A 8 9.99 5.50 -2.38
CA LYS A 8 9.53 5.78 -1.02
C LYS A 8 8.06 5.43 -0.82
N ILE A 9 7.23 5.74 -1.81
CA ILE A 9 5.82 5.40 -1.76
C ILE A 9 5.66 3.88 -1.75
N GLU A 10 6.42 3.18 -2.58
CA GLU A 10 6.36 1.73 -2.65
C GLU A 10 6.75 1.09 -1.32
N ILE A 11 7.83 1.56 -0.70
CA ILE A 11 8.28 1.05 0.59
C ILE A 11 7.21 1.30 1.66
N PHE A 12 6.65 2.51 1.69
CA PHE A 12 5.59 2.84 2.62
C PHE A 12 4.39 1.93 2.45
N CYS A 13 3.96 1.71 1.21
CA CYS A 13 2.80 0.86 0.93
C CYS A 13 3.04 -0.59 1.36
N LYS A 14 4.23 -1.12 1.07
CA LYS A 14 4.57 -2.48 1.48
C LYS A 14 4.60 -2.62 3.00
N TYR A 15 5.15 -1.63 3.67
CA TYR A 15 5.19 -1.62 5.14
C TYR A 15 3.77 -1.59 5.71
N GLN A 16 2.92 -0.71 5.21
CA GLN A 16 1.55 -0.57 5.71
C GLN A 16 0.72 -1.83 5.43
N LYS A 17 0.94 -2.46 4.28
CA LYS A 17 0.23 -3.69 3.94
C LYS A 17 0.47 -4.79 4.97
N ASP A 18 1.70 -4.89 5.46
CA ASP A 18 2.07 -5.93 6.41
C ASP A 18 1.79 -5.53 7.85
N PHE A 19 2.00 -4.26 8.19
CA PHE A 19 1.98 -3.78 9.57
C PHE A 19 0.60 -3.31 10.00
N PHE A 20 -0.12 -2.59 9.12
CA PHE A 20 -1.39 -1.97 9.49
C PHE A 20 -2.42 -2.98 9.98
N PRO A 21 -2.60 -4.15 9.32
CA PRO A 21 -3.59 -5.11 9.82
C PRO A 21 -3.30 -5.58 11.24
N LYS A 22 -2.03 -5.76 11.57
CA LYS A 22 -1.65 -6.20 12.92
C LYS A 22 -1.92 -5.13 13.96
N GLU A 23 -1.58 -3.89 13.64
CA GLU A 23 -1.75 -2.78 14.57
C GLU A 23 -3.21 -2.38 14.73
N ALA A 24 -3.99 -2.45 13.65
CA ALA A 24 -5.38 -2.03 13.66
C ALA A 24 -6.34 -3.07 14.23
N THR A 25 -5.90 -4.32 14.37
CA THR A 25 -6.73 -5.39 14.91
C THR A 25 -7.16 -5.02 16.33
N GLY A 26 -8.47 -5.07 16.58
CA GLY A 26 -9.04 -4.69 17.87
C GLY A 26 -9.28 -3.20 18.03
N LYS A 27 -8.76 -2.36 17.12
CA LYS A 27 -8.95 -0.90 17.15
C LYS A 27 -9.85 -0.41 16.03
N LYS A 28 -9.85 -1.09 14.90
CA LYS A 28 -10.64 -0.73 13.73
C LYS A 28 -11.50 -1.91 13.30
N THR A 29 -12.58 -1.62 12.57
CA THR A 29 -13.45 -2.68 12.06
C THR A 29 -12.74 -3.49 10.98
N THR A 30 -13.22 -4.71 10.76
CA THR A 30 -12.68 -5.59 9.72
C THR A 30 -12.84 -4.94 8.34
N GLU A 31 -13.99 -4.30 8.11
CA GLU A 31 -14.24 -3.62 6.83
C GLU A 31 -13.27 -2.46 6.61
N TYR A 32 -12.96 -1.72 7.67
CA TYR A 32 -12.01 -0.62 7.56
C TYR A 32 -10.63 -1.13 7.17
N ILE A 33 -10.17 -2.18 7.84
CA ILE A 33 -8.87 -2.78 7.58
C ILE A 33 -8.82 -3.32 6.16
N ALA A 34 -9.85 -4.03 5.73
CA ALA A 34 -9.91 -4.59 4.39
C ALA A 34 -9.87 -3.50 3.32
N GLY A 35 -10.63 -2.41 3.53
CA GLY A 35 -10.63 -1.28 2.60
C GLY A 35 -9.28 -0.60 2.49
N TYR A 36 -8.63 -0.41 3.65
CA TYR A 36 -7.31 0.20 3.67
C TYR A 36 -6.29 -0.64 2.89
N ILE A 37 -6.28 -1.95 3.14
CA ILE A 37 -5.35 -2.86 2.47
C ILE A 37 -5.65 -2.92 0.97
N THR A 38 -6.92 -2.93 0.58
CA THR A 38 -7.30 -2.91 -0.83
C THR A 38 -6.76 -1.66 -1.53
N ALA A 39 -6.89 -0.49 -0.88
CA ALA A 39 -6.36 0.76 -1.44
C ALA A 39 -4.84 0.69 -1.59
N ILE A 40 -4.15 0.15 -0.60
CA ILE A 40 -2.70 -0.01 -0.64
C ILE A 40 -2.29 -0.92 -1.81
N LYS A 41 -3.00 -2.02 -1.99
CA LYS A 41 -2.73 -2.95 -3.10
C LYS A 41 -2.96 -2.27 -4.45
N ASP A 42 -3.99 -1.46 -4.57
CA ASP A 42 -4.26 -0.72 -5.80
C ASP A 42 -3.13 0.24 -6.13
N ILE A 43 -2.60 0.93 -5.13
CA ILE A 43 -1.46 1.83 -5.33
C ILE A 43 -0.23 1.05 -5.77
N LEU A 44 0.05 -0.09 -5.14
CA LEU A 44 1.18 -0.93 -5.53
C LEU A 44 1.04 -1.46 -6.96
N ASN A 45 -0.17 -1.84 -7.34
CA ASN A 45 -0.44 -2.30 -8.70
C ASN A 45 -0.21 -1.18 -9.72
N LEU A 46 -0.61 0.04 -9.39
CA LEU A 46 -0.36 1.20 -10.25
C LEU A 46 1.13 1.45 -10.42
N ILE A 47 1.89 1.37 -9.34
CA ILE A 47 3.33 1.56 -9.40
C ILE A 47 3.97 0.51 -10.30
N GLU A 48 3.59 -0.75 -10.16
CA GLU A 48 4.10 -1.82 -11.01
C GLU A 48 3.75 -1.61 -12.47
N TYR A 49 2.53 -1.20 -12.74
CA TYR A 49 2.07 -0.92 -14.10
C TYR A 49 2.93 0.17 -14.73
N GLU A 50 3.18 1.25 -14.01
CA GLU A 50 4.00 2.35 -14.51
C GLU A 50 5.43 1.90 -14.78
N LYS A 51 5.99 1.04 -13.95
CA LYS A 51 7.33 0.51 -14.15
C LYS A 51 7.42 -0.36 -15.39
N LYS A 52 6.37 -1.11 -15.69
CA LYS A 52 6.36 -1.99 -16.87
C LYS A 52 6.16 -1.24 -18.18
N CYS A 53 5.58 -0.06 -18.13
CA CYS A 53 5.31 0.72 -19.33
C CYS A 53 6.54 1.45 -19.86
N TYR A 54 7.64 1.40 -19.16
CA TYR A 54 8.90 1.98 -19.62
C TYR A 54 9.87 0.91 -20.15
#